data_8cfccaa3f830580c42d4900dae847fd9
#
_entry.id   8cfccaa3f830580c42d4900dae847fd9
#
_cell.length_a   1.000
_cell.length_b   1.000
_cell.length_c   1.000
_cell.angle_alpha   90.00
_cell.angle_beta   90.00
_cell.angle_gamma   90.00
#
_symmetry.space_group_name_H-M   'P 1'
#
loop_
_entity.id
_entity.type
_entity.pdbx_description
1 polymer ?
#
loop_
_entity_poly.entity_id
_entity_poly.type
_entity_poly.pdbx_seq_one_letter_code
_entity_poly.pdbx_strand_id
1 'polypeptide(L)'
;MHAFALSSVIRIETYDLRRKQMKQLKLVLLMLLLTLASSSNAQDKKWEHSINVGIGVALDNVKQLTSDLGTAFALKAGYGLNYYLTDQWSMQTGLVIRETATYGFTTTNLDVPIVVQYHFPSDNSGHWIIGLGPVFSYCLKNDEYNLDRTLVDALVGQKMFKDFSLGLQPSVAYQLSPHWRIGVEGYIGLTNVRRSYNELSASEHIHSILASVGYVF
;
A
#
# COMPACT_ATOMS: atom_id res chain seq x y z
N MET A 1 -7.45 -43.88 -12.30
CA MET A 1 -6.93 -43.54 -10.95
C MET A 1 -5.56 -42.84 -10.98
N HIS A 2 -4.66 -43.08 -11.95
CA HIS A 2 -3.31 -42.49 -11.98
C HIS A 2 -3.25 -40.98 -12.32
N ALA A 3 -4.21 -40.44 -13.04
CA ALA A 3 -4.18 -39.02 -13.43
C ALA A 3 -4.46 -38.04 -12.27
N PHE A 4 -5.25 -38.45 -11.29
CA PHE A 4 -5.56 -37.64 -10.10
C PHE A 4 -4.39 -37.52 -9.12
N ALA A 5 -3.58 -38.56 -8.98
CA ALA A 5 -2.40 -38.57 -8.11
C ALA A 5 -1.28 -37.66 -8.68
N LEU A 6 -1.12 -37.62 -10.01
CA LEU A 6 -0.09 -36.78 -10.65
C LEU A 6 -0.41 -35.27 -10.51
N SER A 7 -1.68 -34.89 -10.63
CA SER A 7 -2.10 -33.49 -10.50
C SER A 7 -1.95 -32.94 -9.08
N SER A 8 -2.12 -33.78 -8.06
CA SER A 8 -1.95 -33.39 -6.66
C SER A 8 -0.47 -33.22 -6.28
N VAL A 9 0.42 -34.06 -6.80
CA VAL A 9 1.87 -33.94 -6.57
C VAL A 9 2.44 -32.68 -7.22
N ILE A 10 2.07 -32.41 -8.46
CA ILE A 10 2.51 -31.20 -9.17
C ILE A 10 2.01 -29.93 -8.44
N ARG A 11 0.80 -29.97 -7.88
CA ARG A 11 0.25 -28.83 -7.14
C ARG A 11 0.97 -28.57 -5.82
N ILE A 12 1.42 -29.61 -5.12
CA ILE A 12 2.19 -29.49 -3.88
C ILE A 12 3.60 -28.94 -4.16
N GLU A 13 4.28 -29.44 -5.19
CA GLU A 13 5.60 -28.93 -5.57
C GLU A 13 5.59 -27.47 -6.01
N THR A 14 4.59 -27.05 -6.78
CA THR A 14 4.46 -25.65 -7.20
C THR A 14 4.14 -24.73 -6.01
N TYR A 15 3.40 -25.21 -5.01
CA TYR A 15 3.10 -24.45 -3.79
C TYR A 15 4.36 -24.27 -2.93
N ASP A 16 5.16 -25.30 -2.77
CA ASP A 16 6.41 -25.25 -2.01
C ASP A 16 7.48 -24.37 -2.68
N LEU A 17 7.58 -24.41 -4.00
CA LEU A 17 8.46 -23.54 -4.77
C LEU A 17 8.07 -22.06 -4.62
N ARG A 18 6.79 -21.74 -4.73
CA ARG A 18 6.29 -20.37 -4.50
C ARG A 18 6.54 -19.89 -3.06
N ARG A 19 6.35 -20.76 -2.09
CA ARG A 19 6.61 -20.45 -0.67
C ARG A 19 8.10 -20.17 -0.41
N LYS A 20 9.01 -20.93 -1.03
CA LYS A 20 10.47 -20.69 -0.97
C LYS A 20 10.84 -19.39 -1.66
N GLN A 21 10.32 -19.11 -2.84
CA GLN A 21 10.56 -17.85 -3.56
C GLN A 21 10.07 -16.63 -2.77
N MET A 22 8.89 -16.70 -2.15
CA MET A 22 8.38 -15.63 -1.30
C MET A 22 9.24 -15.38 -0.06
N LYS A 23 9.78 -16.44 0.57
CA LYS A 23 10.71 -16.28 1.70
C LYS A 23 12.01 -15.64 1.26
N GLN A 24 12.57 -16.02 0.12
CA GLN A 24 13.78 -15.40 -0.43
C GLN A 24 13.55 -13.94 -0.81
N LEU A 25 12.40 -13.62 -1.43
CA LEU A 25 12.05 -12.25 -1.76
C LEU A 25 11.93 -11.37 -0.51
N LYS A 26 11.30 -11.87 0.56
CA LYS A 26 11.21 -11.18 1.85
C LYS A 26 12.58 -10.95 2.48
N LEU A 27 13.48 -11.93 2.37
CA LEU A 27 14.84 -11.83 2.90
C LEU A 27 15.68 -10.81 2.11
N VAL A 28 15.58 -10.83 0.78
CA VAL A 28 16.24 -9.86 -0.10
C VAL A 28 15.71 -8.45 0.14
N LEU A 29 14.39 -8.29 0.30
CA LEU A 29 13.78 -7.00 0.62
C LEU A 29 14.24 -6.48 2.00
N LEU A 30 14.33 -7.37 3.00
CA LEU A 30 14.83 -7.04 4.32
C LEU A 30 16.32 -6.64 4.28
N MET A 31 17.14 -7.38 3.53
CA MET A 31 18.55 -7.05 3.31
C MET A 31 18.72 -5.72 2.60
N LEU A 32 17.91 -5.45 1.56
CA LEU A 32 17.90 -4.18 0.85
C LEU A 32 17.52 -3.02 1.79
N LEU A 33 16.52 -3.19 2.65
CA LEU A 33 16.13 -2.22 3.66
C LEU A 33 17.24 -1.96 4.68
N LEU A 34 17.94 -3.00 5.12
CA LEU A 34 19.06 -2.90 6.07
C LEU A 34 20.28 -2.21 5.44
N THR A 35 20.59 -2.46 4.16
CA THR A 35 21.70 -1.78 3.47
C THR A 35 21.40 -0.32 3.19
N LEU A 36 20.17 0.02 2.88
CA LEU A 36 19.73 1.42 2.73
C LEU A 36 19.76 2.17 4.06
N ALA A 37 19.41 1.52 5.16
CA ALA A 37 19.47 2.11 6.50
C ALA A 37 20.93 2.35 6.98
N SER A 38 21.88 1.53 6.55
CA SER A 38 23.29 1.68 6.97
C SER A 38 24.06 2.73 6.17
N SER A 39 23.55 3.19 5.02
CA SER A 39 24.19 4.23 4.20
C SER A 39 23.88 5.67 4.65
N SER A 40 23.08 5.86 5.69
CA SER A 40 22.69 7.18 6.22
C SER A 40 23.77 7.83 7.10
N ASN A 41 25.06 7.69 6.76
CA ASN A 41 26.09 8.52 7.37
C ASN A 41 25.96 9.96 6.87
N ALA A 42 25.28 10.72 7.70
CA ALA A 42 24.92 12.09 7.65
C ALA A 42 26.06 13.04 7.20
N GLN A 43 26.02 13.46 5.95
CA GLN A 43 26.74 14.70 5.61
C GLN A 43 25.99 15.58 4.60
N ASP A 44 24.94 15.09 3.96
CA ASP A 44 24.01 15.93 3.20
C ASP A 44 22.61 15.87 3.81
N LYS A 45 22.20 16.95 4.48
CA LYS A 45 20.85 17.14 5.07
C LYS A 45 19.69 17.09 4.05
N LYS A 46 19.95 16.67 2.81
CA LYS A 46 18.96 16.63 1.74
C LYS A 46 18.14 15.35 1.70
N TRP A 47 18.67 14.26 2.26
CA TRP A 47 18.01 12.96 2.23
C TRP A 47 17.66 12.49 3.64
N GLU A 48 16.43 12.07 3.81
CA GLU A 48 15.91 11.48 5.04
C GLU A 48 15.28 10.14 4.72
N HIS A 49 15.59 9.13 5.50
CA HIS A 49 15.06 7.79 5.36
C HIS A 49 14.11 7.50 6.52
N SER A 50 13.04 6.78 6.27
CA SER A 50 12.08 6.43 7.31
C SER A 50 11.47 5.05 7.09
N ILE A 51 11.08 4.43 8.19
CA ILE A 51 10.17 3.28 8.19
C ILE A 51 8.88 3.75 8.84
N ASN A 52 7.75 3.44 8.23
CA ASN A 52 6.46 3.84 8.76
C ASN A 52 5.49 2.65 8.78
N VAL A 53 4.64 2.65 9.78
CA VAL A 53 3.52 1.71 9.93
C VAL A 53 2.26 2.49 10.20
N GLY A 54 1.12 2.00 9.74
CA GLY A 54 -0.16 2.66 9.94
C GLY A 54 -1.30 1.68 10.03
N ILE A 55 -2.32 2.09 10.77
CA ILE A 55 -3.57 1.36 10.98
C ILE A 55 -4.73 2.33 10.80
N GLY A 56 -5.82 1.84 10.24
CA GLY A 56 -6.97 2.69 10.03
C GLY A 56 -8.17 1.96 9.45
N VAL A 57 -9.01 2.72 8.80
CA VAL A 57 -10.25 2.24 8.19
C VAL A 57 -10.19 2.43 6.68
N ALA A 58 -10.73 1.45 5.96
CA ALA A 58 -10.98 1.56 4.54
C ALA A 58 -12.47 1.78 4.30
N LEU A 59 -12.78 2.57 3.29
CA LEU A 59 -14.13 2.86 2.83
C LEU A 59 -14.21 2.43 1.36
N ASP A 60 -15.17 1.60 1.06
CA ASP A 60 -15.45 1.17 -0.29
C ASP A 60 -16.69 1.89 -0.81
N ASN A 61 -16.58 2.47 -1.99
CA ASN A 61 -17.69 3.16 -2.64
C ASN A 61 -18.10 2.39 -3.91
N VAL A 62 -19.02 1.44 -3.74
CA VAL A 62 -19.62 0.67 -4.84
C VAL A 62 -20.89 1.35 -5.30
N LYS A 63 -20.86 2.00 -6.44
CA LYS A 63 -21.99 2.83 -6.95
C LYS A 63 -23.23 2.07 -7.40
N GLN A 64 -23.29 0.77 -7.39
CA GLN A 64 -24.42 0.07 -8.01
C GLN A 64 -25.15 -1.01 -7.20
N LEU A 65 -24.73 -1.40 -6.03
CA LEU A 65 -25.38 -2.54 -5.36
C LEU A 65 -26.08 -2.26 -4.03
N THR A 66 -25.65 -1.32 -3.23
CA THR A 66 -26.37 -0.91 -2.01
C THR A 66 -25.74 0.36 -1.44
N SER A 67 -26.52 1.16 -0.74
CA SER A 67 -26.08 2.36 -0.03
C SER A 67 -25.29 2.08 1.27
N ASP A 68 -24.84 0.87 1.48
CA ASP A 68 -24.09 0.48 2.66
C ASP A 68 -22.60 0.72 2.44
N LEU A 69 -22.08 1.78 3.04
CA LEU A 69 -20.68 2.01 3.26
C LEU A 69 -20.13 0.89 4.17
N GLY A 70 -19.59 -0.15 3.57
CA GLY A 70 -18.86 -1.19 4.30
C GLY A 70 -17.61 -0.59 4.92
N THR A 71 -17.63 -0.37 6.25
CA THR A 71 -16.44 0.05 6.98
C THR A 71 -15.54 -1.15 7.16
N ALA A 72 -14.29 -1.00 6.78
CA ALA A 72 -13.32 -2.06 6.82
C ALA A 72 -11.98 -1.59 7.36
N PHE A 73 -11.10 -2.51 7.58
CA PHE A 73 -9.82 -2.31 8.19
C PHE A 73 -8.74 -2.04 7.14
N ALA A 74 -7.81 -1.13 7.44
CA ALA A 74 -6.65 -0.85 6.61
C ALA A 74 -5.37 -0.91 7.44
N LEU A 75 -4.34 -1.55 6.87
CA LEU A 75 -2.99 -1.60 7.41
C LEU A 75 -2.01 -1.13 6.36
N LYS A 76 -0.92 -0.53 6.81
CA LYS A 76 0.23 -0.27 5.94
C LYS A 76 1.55 -0.44 6.67
N ALA A 77 2.57 -0.81 5.93
CA ALA A 77 3.96 -0.76 6.35
C ALA A 77 4.83 -0.36 5.15
N GLY A 78 5.80 0.49 5.36
CA GLY A 78 6.61 0.95 4.25
C GLY A 78 7.91 1.63 4.64
N TYR A 79 8.76 1.75 3.63
CA TYR A 79 9.98 2.52 3.66
C TYR A 79 9.76 3.81 2.87
N GLY A 80 10.12 4.93 3.50
CA GLY A 80 10.03 6.27 2.93
C GLY A 80 11.41 6.87 2.69
N LEU A 81 11.53 7.58 1.59
CA LEU A 81 12.68 8.38 1.21
C LEU A 81 12.19 9.81 1.00
N ASN A 82 12.72 10.73 1.76
CA ASN A 82 12.36 12.14 1.71
C ASN A 82 13.55 12.95 1.18
N TYR A 83 13.32 13.77 0.17
CA TYR A 83 14.31 14.68 -0.41
C TYR A 83 13.92 16.12 -0.10
N TYR A 84 14.75 16.84 0.65
CA TYR A 84 14.55 18.24 0.98
C TYR A 84 14.98 19.13 -0.16
N LEU A 85 14.03 19.86 -0.73
CA LEU A 85 14.27 20.90 -1.75
C LEU A 85 14.72 22.19 -1.08
N THR A 86 14.11 22.50 0.06
CA THR A 86 14.44 23.62 0.95
C THR A 86 14.23 23.15 2.39
N ASP A 87 14.52 23.99 3.38
CA ASP A 87 14.25 23.69 4.79
C ASP A 87 12.75 23.46 5.08
N GLN A 88 11.87 24.00 4.25
CA GLN A 88 10.42 23.91 4.41
C GLN A 88 9.75 22.96 3.42
N TRP A 89 10.35 22.69 2.27
CA TRP A 89 9.75 21.87 1.23
C TRP A 89 10.54 20.59 1.01
N SER A 90 9.84 19.48 1.00
CA SER A 90 10.42 18.20 0.65
C SER A 90 9.50 17.41 -0.29
N MET A 91 10.07 16.41 -0.92
CA MET A 91 9.37 15.43 -1.74
C MET A 91 9.62 14.05 -1.16
N GLN A 92 8.55 13.37 -0.76
CA GLN A 92 8.60 12.02 -0.24
C GLN A 92 8.19 11.02 -1.31
N THR A 93 8.96 9.95 -1.41
CA THR A 93 8.62 8.75 -2.16
C THR A 93 8.93 7.51 -1.32
N GLY A 94 8.71 6.31 -1.85
CA GLY A 94 9.05 5.08 -1.14
C GLY A 94 8.30 3.87 -1.67
N LEU A 95 8.38 2.80 -0.88
CA LEU A 95 7.67 1.56 -1.14
C LEU A 95 6.81 1.22 0.08
N VAL A 96 5.52 1.12 -0.11
CA VAL A 96 4.54 0.87 0.95
C VAL A 96 3.70 -0.34 0.57
N ILE A 97 3.61 -1.30 1.46
CA ILE A 97 2.62 -2.37 1.37
C ILE A 97 1.39 -1.91 2.15
N ARG A 98 0.26 -1.85 1.47
CA ARG A 98 -1.03 -1.50 2.07
C ARG A 98 -1.99 -2.67 1.88
N GLU A 99 -2.57 -3.12 2.98
CA GLU A 99 -3.63 -4.10 3.00
C GLU A 99 -4.94 -3.41 3.39
N THR A 100 -5.98 -3.67 2.61
CA THR A 100 -7.34 -3.18 2.89
C THR A 100 -8.28 -4.36 2.86
N ALA A 101 -8.98 -4.60 3.99
CA ALA A 101 -10.02 -5.61 4.09
C ALA A 101 -11.38 -4.90 4.07
N THR A 102 -12.18 -5.13 3.05
CA THR A 102 -13.55 -4.65 2.92
C THR A 102 -14.54 -5.79 3.11
N TYR A 103 -15.83 -5.48 3.10
CA TYR A 103 -16.90 -6.44 3.41
C TYR A 103 -17.08 -7.57 2.37
N GLY A 104 -16.11 -7.96 1.66
CA GLY A 104 -16.22 -9.07 0.67
C GLY A 104 -14.88 -9.45 0.07
N PHE A 105 -13.85 -8.64 0.25
CA PHE A 105 -12.54 -8.93 -0.31
C PHE A 105 -11.42 -8.27 0.49
N THR A 106 -10.23 -8.85 0.41
CA THR A 106 -9.00 -8.26 0.93
C THR A 106 -8.06 -7.99 -0.24
N THR A 107 -7.55 -6.76 -0.31
CA THR A 107 -6.53 -6.39 -1.29
C THR A 107 -5.21 -6.08 -0.62
N THR A 108 -4.13 -6.60 -1.19
CA THR A 108 -2.76 -6.22 -0.82
C THR A 108 -2.14 -5.49 -1.99
N ASN A 109 -1.77 -4.24 -1.77
CA ASN A 109 -1.20 -3.36 -2.79
C ASN A 109 0.24 -3.01 -2.45
N LEU A 110 1.06 -2.87 -3.47
CA LEU A 110 2.34 -2.19 -3.42
C LEU A 110 2.13 -0.77 -3.92
N ASP A 111 2.31 0.20 -3.04
CA ASP A 111 2.11 1.61 -3.30
C ASP A 111 3.46 2.31 -3.46
N VAL A 112 3.55 3.17 -4.46
CA VAL A 112 4.66 4.12 -4.67
C VAL A 112 4.09 5.53 -4.58
N PRO A 113 4.14 6.19 -3.41
CA PRO A 113 3.72 7.57 -3.25
C PRO A 113 4.76 8.52 -3.84
N ILE A 114 4.29 9.67 -4.35
CA ILE A 114 5.11 10.84 -4.68
C ILE A 114 4.40 12.03 -4.04
N VAL A 115 4.81 12.38 -2.82
CA VAL A 115 4.12 13.37 -1.97
C VAL A 115 5.00 14.58 -1.78
N VAL A 116 4.50 15.74 -2.15
CA VAL A 116 5.11 17.02 -1.79
C VAL A 116 4.70 17.34 -0.36
N GLN A 117 5.66 17.70 0.47
CA GLN A 117 5.46 18.02 1.89
C GLN A 117 5.92 19.43 2.19
N TYR A 118 5.16 20.09 3.06
CA TYR A 118 5.54 21.36 3.64
C TYR A 118 5.75 21.20 5.15
N HIS A 119 6.93 21.60 5.60
CA HIS A 119 7.37 21.57 6.99
C HIS A 119 7.18 22.96 7.59
N PHE A 120 6.31 23.07 8.57
CA PHE A 120 6.07 24.35 9.24
C PHE A 120 7.29 24.72 10.08
N PRO A 121 7.81 25.96 9.95
CA PRO A 121 8.88 26.44 10.81
C PRO A 121 8.49 26.33 12.27
N SER A 122 9.42 25.87 13.10
CA SER A 122 9.25 25.76 14.55
C SER A 122 10.55 26.04 15.24
N ASP A 123 10.51 26.82 16.32
CA ASP A 123 11.65 27.09 17.19
C ASP A 123 11.95 25.89 18.12
N ASN A 124 11.06 24.91 18.15
CA ASN A 124 11.17 23.70 18.99
C ASN A 124 11.63 22.51 18.15
N SER A 125 12.01 21.44 18.84
CA SER A 125 12.41 20.17 18.21
C SER A 125 11.30 19.49 17.40
N GLY A 126 10.02 19.88 17.61
CA GLY A 126 8.86 19.32 16.92
C GLY A 126 8.24 20.32 15.95
N HIS A 127 7.73 19.81 14.81
CA HIS A 127 7.05 20.66 13.81
C HIS A 127 5.96 19.87 13.07
N TRP A 128 4.98 20.63 12.56
CA TRP A 128 3.93 20.09 11.72
C TRP A 128 4.42 19.90 10.28
N ILE A 129 3.89 18.86 9.64
CA ILE A 129 4.15 18.53 8.25
C ILE A 129 2.80 18.27 7.58
N ILE A 130 2.54 18.94 6.47
CA ILE A 130 1.40 18.62 5.60
C ILE A 130 1.93 18.08 4.28
N GLY A 131 1.22 17.13 3.70
CA GLY A 131 1.63 16.54 2.45
C GLY A 131 0.46 16.24 1.53
N LEU A 132 0.71 16.29 0.23
CA LEU A 132 -0.25 15.93 -0.80
C LEU A 132 0.50 15.40 -2.02
N GLY A 133 0.01 14.31 -2.60
CA GLY A 133 0.59 13.80 -3.84
C GLY A 133 -0.07 12.55 -4.36
N PRO A 134 0.23 12.16 -5.60
CA PRO A 134 -0.27 10.92 -6.20
C PRO A 134 0.36 9.69 -5.56
N VAL A 135 -0.40 8.59 -5.60
CA VAL A 135 0.05 7.25 -5.22
C VAL A 135 -0.22 6.31 -6.37
N PHE A 136 0.82 5.68 -6.84
CA PHE A 136 0.73 4.61 -7.85
C PHE A 136 0.67 3.28 -7.12
N SER A 137 -0.41 2.53 -7.34
CA SER A 137 -0.67 1.29 -6.64
C SER A 137 -0.66 0.11 -7.60
N TYR A 138 0.04 -0.95 -7.23
CA TYR A 138 0.01 -2.22 -7.94
C TYR A 138 -0.59 -3.30 -7.04
N CYS A 139 -1.66 -3.95 -7.50
CA CYS A 139 -2.34 -5.00 -6.75
C CYS A 139 -1.52 -6.29 -6.78
N LEU A 140 -0.93 -6.64 -5.64
CA LEU A 140 -0.17 -7.89 -5.46
C LEU A 140 -1.09 -9.08 -5.25
N LYS A 141 -2.19 -8.87 -4.51
CA LYS A 141 -3.12 -9.91 -4.12
C LYS A 141 -4.52 -9.34 -3.92
N ASN A 142 -5.50 -10.09 -4.33
CA ASN A 142 -6.90 -9.81 -4.08
C ASN A 142 -7.59 -11.13 -3.74
N ASP A 143 -8.12 -11.24 -2.53
CA ASP A 143 -8.83 -12.42 -2.03
C ASP A 143 -10.30 -12.05 -1.82
N GLU A 144 -11.19 -12.74 -2.51
CA GLU A 144 -12.64 -12.59 -2.36
C GLU A 144 -13.15 -13.68 -1.39
N TYR A 145 -13.86 -13.28 -0.33
CA TYR A 145 -14.23 -14.19 0.77
C TYR A 145 -15.29 -15.23 0.39
N ASN A 146 -16.08 -14.98 -0.65
CA ASN A 146 -17.26 -15.82 -0.94
C ASN A 146 -17.23 -16.55 -2.29
N LEU A 147 -16.20 -16.37 -3.10
CA LEU A 147 -16.07 -17.04 -4.39
C LEU A 147 -14.62 -17.48 -4.60
N ASP A 148 -14.45 -18.74 -4.95
CA ASP A 148 -13.15 -19.22 -5.40
C ASP A 148 -12.77 -18.45 -6.67
N ARG A 149 -11.82 -17.51 -6.50
CA ARG A 149 -11.31 -16.61 -7.55
C ARG A 149 -10.91 -17.38 -8.81
N THR A 150 -10.39 -18.57 -8.64
CA THR A 150 -10.03 -19.47 -9.75
C THR A 150 -11.25 -19.88 -10.56
N LEU A 151 -12.39 -20.08 -9.92
CA LEU A 151 -13.66 -20.40 -10.59
C LEU A 151 -14.23 -19.19 -11.32
N VAL A 152 -14.20 -18.01 -10.70
CA VAL A 152 -14.70 -16.78 -11.32
C VAL A 152 -13.82 -16.36 -12.49
N ASP A 153 -12.49 -16.35 -12.31
CA ASP A 153 -11.54 -16.04 -13.38
C ASP A 153 -11.62 -17.06 -14.53
N ALA A 154 -11.91 -18.33 -14.22
CA ALA A 154 -12.11 -19.37 -15.24
C ALA A 154 -13.45 -19.27 -15.97
N LEU A 155 -14.53 -18.89 -15.26
CA LEU A 155 -15.85 -18.70 -15.85
C LEU A 155 -15.94 -17.43 -16.68
N VAL A 156 -15.24 -16.38 -16.25
CA VAL A 156 -15.25 -15.06 -16.89
C VAL A 156 -14.11 -14.89 -17.88
N GLY A 157 -13.06 -15.72 -17.78
CA GLY A 157 -11.88 -15.67 -18.64
C GLY A 157 -11.01 -14.42 -18.48
N GLN A 158 -11.28 -13.59 -17.47
CA GLN A 158 -10.55 -12.35 -17.20
C GLN A 158 -10.50 -12.06 -15.70
N LYS A 159 -9.42 -11.40 -15.24
CA LYS A 159 -9.33 -10.89 -13.87
C LYS A 159 -10.39 -9.81 -13.64
N MET A 160 -11.16 -9.89 -12.57
CA MET A 160 -12.18 -8.89 -12.19
C MET A 160 -11.58 -7.55 -11.78
N PHE A 161 -10.39 -7.54 -11.22
CA PHE A 161 -9.71 -6.34 -10.74
C PHE A 161 -8.54 -5.95 -11.64
N LYS A 162 -8.31 -4.64 -11.72
CA LYS A 162 -7.16 -4.08 -12.42
C LYS A 162 -5.92 -4.25 -11.57
N ASP A 163 -4.81 -4.55 -12.22
CA ASP A 163 -3.52 -4.69 -11.53
C ASP A 163 -2.97 -3.31 -11.10
N PHE A 164 -3.35 -2.24 -11.81
CA PHE A 164 -2.88 -0.86 -11.57
C PHE A 164 -4.01 0.06 -11.17
N SER A 165 -3.74 0.90 -10.16
CA SER A 165 -4.63 1.99 -9.74
C SER A 165 -3.84 3.24 -9.36
N LEU A 166 -4.51 4.39 -9.43
CA LEU A 166 -3.99 5.69 -9.05
C LEU A 166 -4.84 6.25 -7.92
N GLY A 167 -4.19 6.78 -6.90
CA GLY A 167 -4.80 7.48 -5.79
C GLY A 167 -4.16 8.84 -5.51
N LEU A 168 -4.74 9.56 -4.58
CA LEU A 168 -4.20 10.77 -3.99
C LEU A 168 -3.98 10.56 -2.51
N GLN A 169 -2.85 11.00 -1.97
CA GLN A 169 -2.50 10.88 -0.55
C GLN A 169 -2.39 12.26 0.09
N PRO A 170 -3.43 12.78 0.74
CA PRO A 170 -3.31 13.85 1.71
C PRO A 170 -2.73 13.30 3.01
N SER A 171 -1.89 14.09 3.69
CA SER A 171 -1.32 13.72 4.98
C SER A 171 -1.10 14.92 5.88
N VAL A 172 -1.22 14.69 7.17
CA VAL A 172 -0.83 15.63 8.23
C VAL A 172 -0.03 14.83 9.25
N ALA A 173 1.16 15.30 9.56
CA ALA A 173 2.04 14.64 10.52
C ALA A 173 2.66 15.66 11.48
N TYR A 174 3.10 15.15 12.61
CA TYR A 174 3.87 15.92 13.58
C TYR A 174 5.18 15.19 13.87
N GLN A 175 6.30 15.88 13.63
CA GLN A 175 7.63 15.42 14.01
C GLN A 175 7.80 15.64 15.51
N LEU A 176 7.79 14.56 16.29
CA LEU A 176 7.90 14.61 17.75
C LEU A 176 9.35 14.85 18.21
N SER A 177 10.27 14.27 17.47
CA SER A 177 11.71 14.33 17.74
C SER A 177 12.47 14.09 16.43
N PRO A 178 13.79 14.19 16.37
CA PRO A 178 14.55 13.89 15.15
C PRO A 178 14.25 12.51 14.56
N HIS A 179 13.84 11.56 15.39
CA HIS A 179 13.63 10.17 14.97
C HIS A 179 12.16 9.73 14.93
N TRP A 180 11.23 10.44 15.56
CA TRP A 180 9.85 9.97 15.68
C TRP A 180 8.85 10.93 15.04
N ARG A 181 8.00 10.37 14.21
CA ARG A 181 6.91 11.09 13.53
C ARG A 181 5.60 10.35 13.75
N ILE A 182 4.54 11.08 14.04
CA ILE A 182 3.17 10.56 14.09
C ILE A 182 2.32 11.32 13.08
N GLY A 183 1.31 10.68 12.54
CA GLY A 183 0.46 11.38 11.55
C GLY A 183 -0.83 10.66 11.23
N VAL A 184 -1.61 11.34 10.43
CA VAL A 184 -2.81 10.82 9.78
C VAL A 184 -2.65 11.03 8.28
N GLU A 185 -2.96 10.02 7.52
CA GLU A 185 -2.91 10.08 6.07
C GLU A 185 -4.15 9.43 5.46
N GLY A 186 -4.59 10.01 4.37
CA GLY A 186 -5.67 9.48 3.55
C GLY A 186 -5.12 8.80 2.29
N TYR A 187 -5.87 7.84 1.78
CA TYR A 187 -5.75 7.37 0.42
C TYR A 187 -7.09 7.57 -0.27
N ILE A 188 -7.12 8.34 -1.32
CA ILE A 188 -8.31 8.62 -2.13
C ILE A 188 -8.10 7.95 -3.49
N GLY A 189 -8.76 6.82 -3.72
CA GLY A 189 -8.70 6.12 -5.00
C GLY A 189 -9.35 6.95 -6.11
N LEU A 190 -8.55 7.34 -7.11
CA LEU A 190 -9.01 8.14 -8.24
C LEU A 190 -9.48 7.27 -9.40
N THR A 191 -8.92 6.08 -9.54
CA THR A 191 -9.25 5.15 -10.62
C THR A 191 -10.20 4.07 -10.15
N ASN A 192 -11.09 3.64 -11.06
CA ASN A 192 -11.90 2.46 -10.86
C ASN A 192 -11.01 1.21 -10.82
N VAL A 193 -11.08 0.46 -9.72
CA VAL A 193 -10.28 -0.76 -9.54
C VAL A 193 -10.92 -1.99 -10.19
N ARG A 194 -12.23 -1.97 -10.51
CA ARG A 194 -12.91 -3.04 -11.23
C ARG A 194 -12.72 -2.93 -12.74
N ARG A 195 -12.67 -4.08 -13.40
CA ARG A 195 -12.80 -4.17 -14.85
C ARG A 195 -14.29 -4.23 -15.21
N SER A 196 -14.69 -3.49 -16.23
CA SER A 196 -16.04 -3.56 -16.78
C SER A 196 -16.19 -4.89 -17.53
N TYR A 197 -17.28 -5.60 -17.28
CA TYR A 197 -17.61 -6.84 -17.93
C TYR A 197 -19.03 -6.73 -18.52
N ASN A 198 -19.19 -6.94 -19.84
CA ASN A 198 -20.46 -6.96 -20.58
C ASN A 198 -21.52 -6.06 -19.95
N GLU A 199 -21.78 -4.89 -20.38
CA GLU A 199 -22.83 -3.95 -19.97
C GLU A 199 -23.00 -3.68 -18.44
N LEU A 200 -22.40 -4.49 -17.57
CA LEU A 200 -22.33 -4.32 -16.11
C LEU A 200 -21.05 -3.56 -15.73
N SER A 201 -21.06 -2.25 -15.88
CA SER A 201 -19.96 -1.41 -15.44
C SER A 201 -20.15 -1.04 -13.97
N ALA A 202 -19.63 -1.82 -13.03
CA ALA A 202 -19.53 -1.42 -11.65
C ALA A 202 -18.30 -0.51 -11.49
N SER A 203 -18.50 0.68 -10.94
CA SER A 203 -17.40 1.58 -10.58
C SER A 203 -17.11 1.43 -9.08
N GLU A 204 -15.89 1.04 -8.75
CA GLU A 204 -15.46 0.81 -7.37
C GLU A 204 -14.19 1.61 -7.09
N HIS A 205 -14.24 2.42 -6.04
CA HIS A 205 -13.12 3.23 -5.57
C HIS A 205 -12.84 2.90 -4.12
N ILE A 206 -11.61 2.58 -3.81
CA ILE A 206 -11.17 2.28 -2.45
C ILE A 206 -10.57 3.55 -1.86
N HIS A 207 -11.06 3.94 -0.69
CA HIS A 207 -10.53 5.04 0.11
C HIS A 207 -10.05 4.50 1.46
N SER A 208 -9.09 5.16 2.09
CA SER A 208 -8.71 4.81 3.46
C SER A 208 -8.21 6.02 4.22
N ILE A 209 -8.34 5.95 5.55
CA ILE A 209 -7.75 6.90 6.49
C ILE A 209 -6.97 6.09 7.51
N LEU A 210 -5.69 6.42 7.70
CA LEU A 210 -4.77 5.69 8.55
C LEU A 210 -4.08 6.64 9.52
N ALA A 211 -4.02 6.25 10.79
CA ALA A 211 -3.07 6.80 11.74
C ALA A 211 -1.73 6.09 11.55
N SER A 212 -0.64 6.82 11.57
CA SER A 212 0.69 6.28 11.29
C SER A 212 1.74 6.73 12.30
N VAL A 213 2.72 5.87 12.49
CA VAL A 213 3.95 6.14 13.24
C VAL A 213 5.13 5.85 12.33
N GLY A 214 6.08 6.77 12.30
CA GLY A 214 7.30 6.66 11.52
C GLY A 214 8.55 6.80 12.40
N TYR A 215 9.56 6.02 12.07
CA TYR A 215 10.92 6.18 12.58
C TYR A 215 11.82 6.72 11.47
N VAL A 216 12.51 7.81 11.76
CA VAL A 216 13.41 8.54 10.85
C VAL A 216 14.85 8.24 11.26
N PHE A 217 15.70 7.94 10.29
CA PHE A 217 17.12 7.60 10.48
C PHE A 217 18.02 8.82 10.32
#